data_c319a6a53c6345fbfe48cc959c6fc1ad
#
_entry.id   c319a6a53c6345fbfe48cc959c6fc1ad
#
_cell.length_a   1.000
_cell.length_b   1.000
_cell.length_c   1.000
_cell.angle_alpha   90.00
_cell.angle_beta   90.00
_cell.angle_gamma   90.00
#
_symmetry.space_group_name_H-M   'P 1'
#
loop_
_entity.id
_entity.type
_entity.pdbx_description
1 polymer ?
#
loop_
_entity_poly.entity_id
_entity_poly.type
_entity_poly.pdbx_seq_one_letter_code
_entity_poly.pdbx_strand_id
1 'polypeptide(L)'
;QVVLIDSAKGSVMAVAEALTNIVGTPLADGIKTLSLSANWMWPCKNPGEDAALYRAVEACSDFACALGINIPTGKDSLSMTQKYGDDKVYAPGTVIISAAGEVSDVRKTLSPVLRAKDSTLYYIDFSGDSLKLGGSAFAQTLGALGAEAPTVTDAKGFVNTFDTVQKLVAKKMLLAAHDVSAGGLVTTLLEMAFANTAGGIELNTDAFGEDDLVKILFSENPALVAQVDASKVAKVDEALSKAGVKYYHIGAPCEERTLIINHGGSQR
;
A
#
# COMPACT_ATOMS: atom_id res chain seq x y z
N GLN A 1 11.66 6.52 -3.45
CA GLN A 1 12.02 6.71 -4.87
C GLN A 1 10.94 7.47 -5.65
N VAL A 2 9.64 7.28 -5.34
CA VAL A 2 8.54 8.01 -5.99
C VAL A 2 8.73 9.52 -5.95
N VAL A 3 9.20 10.08 -4.85
CA VAL A 3 9.53 11.51 -4.69
C VAL A 3 10.53 12.02 -5.75
N LEU A 4 11.45 11.17 -6.20
CA LEU A 4 12.43 11.54 -7.24
C LEU A 4 11.81 11.66 -8.64
N ILE A 5 10.66 11.02 -8.87
CA ILE A 5 9.88 11.15 -10.11
C ILE A 5 8.92 12.33 -9.99
N ASP A 6 8.15 12.33 -8.89
CA ASP A 6 7.10 13.31 -8.60
C ASP A 6 6.97 13.49 -7.09
N SER A 7 7.36 14.66 -6.59
CA SER A 7 7.36 14.95 -5.16
C SER A 7 5.94 15.00 -4.56
N ALA A 8 4.95 15.45 -5.33
CA ALA A 8 3.54 15.47 -4.91
C ALA A 8 3.00 14.05 -4.77
N LYS A 9 3.18 13.20 -5.78
CA LYS A 9 2.76 11.79 -5.71
C LYS A 9 3.48 11.04 -4.59
N GLY A 10 4.77 11.28 -4.40
CA GLY A 10 5.55 10.64 -3.35
C GLY A 10 5.02 10.93 -1.94
N SER A 11 4.56 12.16 -1.68
CA SER A 11 3.97 12.49 -0.38
C SER A 11 2.58 11.88 -0.17
N VAL A 12 1.75 11.85 -1.22
CA VAL A 12 0.46 11.16 -1.20
C VAL A 12 0.65 9.65 -0.92
N MET A 13 1.63 9.04 -1.60
CA MET A 13 1.96 7.62 -1.41
C MET A 13 2.41 7.32 0.02
N ALA A 14 3.24 8.21 0.63
CA ALA A 14 3.67 8.03 2.01
C ALA A 14 2.50 8.08 3.01
N VAL A 15 1.51 8.96 2.79
CA VAL A 15 0.28 8.98 3.59
C VAL A 15 -0.52 7.70 3.36
N ALA A 16 -0.73 7.30 2.11
CA ALA A 16 -1.49 6.10 1.77
C ALA A 16 -0.89 4.84 2.41
N GLU A 17 0.44 4.67 2.34
CA GLU A 17 1.16 3.54 2.94
C GLU A 17 0.97 3.49 4.47
N ALA A 18 1.11 4.61 5.17
CA ALA A 18 0.88 4.66 6.60
C ALA A 18 -0.54 4.22 6.99
N LEU A 19 -1.52 4.51 6.13
CA LEU A 19 -2.92 4.16 6.35
C LEU A 19 -3.22 2.70 5.98
N THR A 20 -2.71 2.19 4.86
CA THR A 20 -2.90 0.79 4.48
C THR A 20 -2.21 -0.17 5.46
N ASN A 21 -1.08 0.25 6.04
CA ASN A 21 -0.38 -0.53 7.05
C ASN A 21 -1.20 -0.73 8.33
N ILE A 22 -1.98 0.28 8.76
CA ILE A 22 -2.78 0.20 9.99
C ILE A 22 -4.20 -0.36 9.76
N VAL A 23 -4.67 -0.49 8.51
CA VAL A 23 -6.06 -0.82 8.18
C VAL A 23 -6.51 -2.19 8.71
N GLY A 24 -5.58 -3.12 8.92
CA GLY A 24 -5.84 -4.44 9.51
C GLY A 24 -6.14 -4.42 11.02
N THR A 25 -6.05 -3.26 11.67
CA THR A 25 -6.34 -3.08 13.10
C THR A 25 -7.69 -2.39 13.28
N PRO A 26 -8.62 -2.89 14.10
CA PRO A 26 -9.95 -2.30 14.26
C PRO A 26 -9.87 -0.99 15.06
N LEU A 27 -10.00 0.13 14.37
CA LEU A 27 -9.98 1.46 14.95
C LEU A 27 -11.33 1.82 15.62
N ALA A 28 -11.30 2.72 16.59
CA ALA A 28 -12.50 3.10 17.35
C ALA A 28 -13.54 3.83 16.48
N ASP A 29 -13.11 4.70 15.57
CA ASP A 29 -13.99 5.47 14.66
C ASP A 29 -13.41 5.47 13.23
N GLY A 30 -12.95 4.29 12.73
CA GLY A 30 -12.40 4.15 11.40
C GLY A 30 -11.26 5.12 11.12
N ILE A 31 -11.21 5.66 9.90
CA ILE A 31 -10.15 6.58 9.47
C ILE A 31 -10.10 7.87 10.31
N LYS A 32 -11.21 8.31 10.89
CA LYS A 32 -11.30 9.54 11.68
C LYS A 32 -10.60 9.47 13.03
N THR A 33 -10.32 8.26 13.52
CA THR A 33 -9.52 8.07 14.74
C THR A 33 -8.05 8.42 14.51
N LEU A 34 -7.59 8.45 13.26
CA LEU A 34 -6.19 8.56 12.93
C LEU A 34 -5.69 10.00 13.02
N SER A 35 -4.51 10.14 13.60
CA SER A 35 -3.71 11.35 13.62
C SER A 35 -2.33 11.03 13.08
N LEU A 36 -1.80 11.88 12.23
CA LEU A 36 -0.53 11.65 11.55
C LEU A 36 0.57 12.57 12.10
N SER A 37 1.81 12.10 11.96
CA SER A 37 3.02 12.92 12.12
C SER A 37 3.81 12.87 10.83
N ALA A 38 4.25 14.03 10.31
CA ALA A 38 5.01 14.13 9.07
C ALA A 38 6.42 14.62 9.33
N ASN A 39 7.43 13.81 8.99
CA ASN A 39 8.84 14.18 9.10
C ASN A 39 9.42 14.39 7.69
N TRP A 40 9.91 15.60 7.44
CA TRP A 40 10.43 16.04 6.15
C TRP A 40 11.96 16.15 6.20
N MET A 41 12.63 15.49 5.27
CA MET A 41 14.08 15.61 5.08
C MET A 41 14.33 15.99 3.63
N TRP A 42 14.91 17.22 3.44
CA TRP A 42 14.99 17.77 2.08
C TRP A 42 16.24 18.63 1.88
N PRO A 43 16.90 18.57 0.71
CA PRO A 43 18.08 19.36 0.42
C PRO A 43 17.71 20.74 -0.16
N CYS A 44 16.86 21.54 0.52
CA CYS A 44 16.21 22.74 0.00
C CYS A 44 17.16 23.85 -0.50
N LYS A 45 18.44 23.81 -0.10
CA LYS A 45 19.43 24.81 -0.55
C LYS A 45 19.93 24.55 -1.99
N ASN A 46 19.45 23.50 -2.63
CA ASN A 46 19.81 23.15 -4.00
C ASN A 46 18.72 23.59 -4.97
N PRO A 47 19.07 23.98 -6.21
CA PRO A 47 18.11 24.51 -7.18
C PRO A 47 16.93 23.56 -7.42
N GLY A 48 15.71 24.08 -7.28
CA GLY A 48 14.45 23.36 -7.52
C GLY A 48 13.94 22.51 -6.37
N GLU A 49 14.76 22.25 -5.35
CA GLU A 49 14.39 21.38 -4.22
C GLU A 49 13.38 22.04 -3.25
N ASP A 50 13.45 23.34 -3.09
CA ASP A 50 12.47 24.13 -2.33
C ASP A 50 11.08 24.08 -2.98
N ALA A 51 11.02 24.23 -4.31
CA ALA A 51 9.78 24.08 -5.07
C ALA A 51 9.24 22.65 -5.05
N ALA A 52 10.12 21.63 -5.08
CA ALA A 52 9.74 20.24 -4.96
C ALA A 52 9.16 19.94 -3.56
N LEU A 53 9.77 20.46 -2.48
CA LEU A 53 9.23 20.35 -1.13
C LEU A 53 7.85 21.01 -1.03
N TYR A 54 7.70 22.23 -1.58
CA TYR A 54 6.41 22.94 -1.54
C TYR A 54 5.30 22.09 -2.16
N ARG A 55 5.52 21.53 -3.36
CA ARG A 55 4.54 20.66 -4.03
C ARG A 55 4.24 19.40 -3.21
N ALA A 56 5.26 18.82 -2.56
CA ALA A 56 5.07 17.65 -1.71
C ALA A 56 4.21 17.95 -0.49
N VAL A 57 4.48 19.08 0.19
CA VAL A 57 3.71 19.50 1.38
C VAL A 57 2.28 19.87 1.00
N GLU A 58 2.08 20.61 -0.10
CA GLU A 58 0.75 20.97 -0.61
C GLU A 58 -0.08 19.72 -0.90
N ALA A 59 0.45 18.78 -1.69
CA ALA A 59 -0.26 17.53 -2.02
C ALA A 59 -0.54 16.66 -0.78
N CYS A 60 0.39 16.60 0.17
CA CYS A 60 0.19 15.89 1.44
C CYS A 60 -0.95 16.52 2.25
N SER A 61 -0.97 17.86 2.35
CA SER A 61 -2.02 18.62 3.04
C SER A 61 -3.38 18.42 2.38
N ASP A 62 -3.46 18.59 1.07
CA ASP A 62 -4.71 18.45 0.31
C ASP A 62 -5.27 17.04 0.44
N PHE A 63 -4.42 16.03 0.36
CA PHE A 63 -4.84 14.64 0.53
C PHE A 63 -5.32 14.36 1.95
N ALA A 64 -4.58 14.79 2.99
CA ALA A 64 -5.01 14.63 4.38
C ALA A 64 -6.35 15.32 4.67
N CYS A 65 -6.54 16.54 4.14
CA CYS A 65 -7.81 17.26 4.23
C CYS A 65 -8.95 16.52 3.52
N ALA A 66 -8.70 15.97 2.33
CA ALA A 66 -9.68 15.19 1.58
C ALA A 66 -10.07 13.88 2.29
N LEU A 67 -9.13 13.27 3.01
CA LEU A 67 -9.37 12.10 3.87
C LEU A 67 -10.09 12.45 5.18
N GLY A 68 -10.11 13.72 5.59
CA GLY A 68 -10.67 14.17 6.86
C GLY A 68 -9.81 13.80 8.08
N ILE A 69 -8.49 13.69 7.92
CA ILE A 69 -7.52 13.38 8.98
C ILE A 69 -6.56 14.54 9.18
N ASN A 70 -5.97 14.64 10.38
CA ASN A 70 -5.06 15.72 10.72
C ASN A 70 -3.60 15.28 10.76
N ILE A 71 -2.71 16.27 10.57
CA ILE A 71 -1.25 16.14 10.76
C ILE A 71 -0.83 17.19 11.78
N PRO A 72 -1.07 16.97 13.09
CA PRO A 72 -0.87 18.01 14.10
C PRO A 72 0.59 18.24 14.48
N THR A 73 1.48 17.34 14.08
CA THR A 73 2.88 17.37 14.48
C THR A 73 3.78 16.82 13.38
N GLY A 74 5.04 17.11 13.50
CA GLY A 74 6.09 16.67 12.61
C GLY A 74 7.38 17.40 12.89
N LYS A 75 8.36 17.21 12.03
CA LYS A 75 9.62 17.94 12.06
C LYS A 75 10.20 18.02 10.65
N ASP A 76 11.14 18.91 10.45
CA ASP A 76 11.86 19.06 9.20
C ASP A 76 13.39 19.06 9.38
N SER A 77 14.09 18.69 8.33
CA SER A 77 15.53 18.82 8.16
C SER A 77 15.80 19.25 6.72
N LEU A 78 15.96 20.56 6.51
CA LEU A 78 15.97 21.17 5.17
C LEU A 78 17.36 21.39 4.58
N SER A 79 18.41 20.89 5.21
CA SER A 79 19.81 21.04 4.77
C SER A 79 20.48 19.71 4.45
N MET A 80 19.72 18.77 3.88
CA MET A 80 20.17 17.39 3.64
C MET A 80 21.16 17.31 2.47
N THR A 81 22.31 17.97 2.65
CA THR A 81 23.41 17.99 1.68
C THR A 81 24.73 17.80 2.43
N GLN A 82 25.52 16.84 1.97
CA GLN A 82 26.88 16.62 2.48
C GLN A 82 27.91 17.06 1.44
N LYS A 83 28.96 17.72 1.90
CA LYS A 83 30.09 18.13 1.05
C LYS A 83 31.32 17.30 1.38
N TYR A 84 32.03 16.86 0.35
CA TYR A 84 33.30 16.16 0.42
C TYR A 84 34.31 16.87 -0.51
N GLY A 85 35.02 17.86 0.00
CA GLY A 85 35.83 18.75 -0.84
C GLY A 85 34.92 19.54 -1.81
N ASP A 86 35.15 19.33 -3.11
CA ASP A 86 34.35 19.96 -4.17
C ASP A 86 33.08 19.18 -4.54
N ASP A 87 32.99 17.93 -4.09
CA ASP A 87 31.84 17.09 -4.35
C ASP A 87 30.68 17.36 -3.38
N LYS A 88 29.45 17.28 -3.91
CA LYS A 88 28.24 17.40 -3.12
C LYS A 88 27.37 16.15 -3.30
N VAL A 89 26.94 15.58 -2.20
CA VAL A 89 25.95 14.50 -2.16
C VAL A 89 24.65 15.05 -1.59
N TYR A 90 23.58 14.94 -2.36
CA TYR A 90 22.23 15.31 -1.95
C TYR A 90 21.50 14.07 -1.45
N ALA A 91 20.89 14.16 -0.26
CA ALA A 91 19.88 13.20 0.11
C ALA A 91 18.63 13.42 -0.77
N PRO A 92 17.99 12.36 -1.28
CA PRO A 92 16.70 12.52 -1.95
C PRO A 92 15.68 13.15 -1.00
N GLY A 93 14.79 14.00 -1.53
CA GLY A 93 13.66 14.49 -0.78
C GLY A 93 12.86 13.32 -0.20
N THR A 94 12.56 13.35 1.09
CA THR A 94 11.92 12.25 1.82
C THR A 94 10.87 12.80 2.78
N VAL A 95 9.71 12.14 2.80
CA VAL A 95 8.72 12.31 3.85
C VAL A 95 8.46 10.97 4.52
N ILE A 96 8.44 10.98 5.86
CA ILE A 96 8.08 9.82 6.67
C ILE A 96 6.78 10.17 7.40
N ILE A 97 5.74 9.41 7.15
CA ILE A 97 4.45 9.55 7.80
C ILE A 97 4.31 8.46 8.87
N SER A 98 3.96 8.87 10.07
CA SER A 98 3.58 7.96 11.15
C SER A 98 2.09 8.14 11.43
N ALA A 99 1.34 7.04 11.52
CA ALA A 99 -0.06 7.04 11.86
C ALA A 99 -0.28 6.50 13.28
N ALA A 100 -1.13 7.16 14.05
CA ALA A 100 -1.55 6.72 15.37
C ALA A 100 -3.07 6.82 15.51
N GLY A 101 -3.68 5.86 16.21
CA GLY A 101 -5.12 5.85 16.42
C GLY A 101 -5.53 4.93 17.57
N GLU A 102 -6.70 5.18 18.12
CA GLU A 102 -7.28 4.34 19.18
C GLU A 102 -7.81 3.03 18.60
N VAL A 103 -7.45 1.93 19.21
CA VAL A 103 -7.90 0.58 18.83
C VAL A 103 -9.08 0.16 19.68
N SER A 104 -10.18 -0.23 19.04
CA SER A 104 -11.40 -0.65 19.73
C SER A 104 -11.29 -2.01 20.43
N ASP A 105 -10.58 -2.97 19.82
CA ASP A 105 -10.34 -4.31 20.36
C ASP A 105 -9.09 -4.93 19.73
N VAL A 106 -7.96 -4.89 20.42
CA VAL A 106 -6.66 -5.41 19.94
C VAL A 106 -6.73 -6.90 19.56
N ARG A 107 -7.64 -7.69 20.11
CA ARG A 107 -7.80 -9.12 19.81
C ARG A 107 -8.37 -9.39 18.41
N LYS A 108 -8.82 -8.36 17.73
CA LYS A 108 -9.35 -8.43 16.35
C LYS A 108 -8.35 -7.94 15.32
N THR A 109 -7.18 -7.46 15.73
CA THR A 109 -6.11 -7.09 14.80
C THR A 109 -5.71 -8.30 13.97
N LEU A 110 -5.65 -8.11 12.66
CA LEU A 110 -5.27 -9.17 11.73
C LEU A 110 -3.77 -9.42 11.77
N SER A 111 -3.41 -10.67 11.61
CA SER A 111 -2.03 -11.07 11.32
C SER A 111 -1.85 -11.14 9.80
N PRO A 112 -0.66 -10.85 9.26
CA PRO A 112 -0.37 -11.05 7.86
C PRO A 112 -0.20 -12.54 7.49
N VAL A 113 -0.06 -13.43 8.46
CA VAL A 113 0.26 -14.84 8.23
C VAL A 113 -0.93 -15.58 7.62
N LEU A 114 -0.72 -16.15 6.43
CA LEU A 114 -1.70 -17.01 5.77
C LEU A 114 -2.06 -18.22 6.63
N ARG A 115 -3.33 -18.54 6.67
CA ARG A 115 -3.85 -19.70 7.38
C ARG A 115 -4.07 -20.84 6.39
N ALA A 116 -3.67 -22.08 6.77
CA ALA A 116 -3.98 -23.30 6.03
C ALA A 116 -5.48 -23.58 6.15
N LYS A 117 -6.29 -22.97 5.29
CA LYS A 117 -7.74 -23.06 5.31
C LYS A 117 -8.29 -22.86 3.90
N ASP A 118 -9.38 -23.55 3.56
CA ASP A 118 -10.15 -23.29 2.37
C ASP A 118 -10.63 -21.84 2.35
N SER A 119 -10.07 -21.06 1.44
CA SER A 119 -10.17 -19.60 1.45
C SER A 119 -9.78 -19.01 0.10
N THR A 120 -10.19 -17.77 -0.12
CA THR A 120 -9.85 -16.98 -1.30
C THR A 120 -8.96 -15.80 -0.90
N LEU A 121 -7.95 -15.52 -1.73
CA LEU A 121 -7.13 -14.32 -1.62
C LEU A 121 -7.71 -13.19 -2.46
N TYR A 122 -7.79 -12.03 -1.86
CA TYR A 122 -8.29 -10.80 -2.45
C TYR A 122 -7.17 -9.81 -2.61
N TYR A 123 -7.18 -9.08 -3.72
CA TYR A 123 -6.47 -7.81 -3.86
C TYR A 123 -7.52 -6.71 -3.78
N ILE A 124 -7.45 -5.84 -2.79
CA ILE A 124 -8.36 -4.71 -2.57
C ILE A 124 -7.61 -3.44 -2.93
N ASP A 125 -8.04 -2.77 -4.00
CA ASP A 125 -7.38 -1.57 -4.54
C ASP A 125 -7.77 -0.33 -3.73
N PHE A 126 -6.75 0.38 -3.23
CA PHE A 126 -6.89 1.67 -2.56
C PHE A 126 -6.47 2.83 -3.46
N SER A 127 -5.76 2.56 -4.55
CA SER A 127 -5.17 3.60 -5.39
C SER A 127 -6.15 4.25 -6.36
N GLY A 128 -7.05 3.45 -6.93
CA GLY A 128 -7.87 3.85 -8.07
C GLY A 128 -7.06 4.14 -9.34
N ASP A 129 -5.74 3.94 -9.31
CA ASP A 129 -4.81 4.22 -10.41
C ASP A 129 -4.48 2.95 -11.21
N SER A 130 -3.93 3.11 -12.42
CA SER A 130 -3.34 2.00 -13.18
C SER A 130 -2.04 1.52 -12.50
N LEU A 131 -1.68 0.26 -12.71
CA LEU A 131 -0.45 -0.32 -12.18
C LEU A 131 0.78 0.35 -12.81
N LYS A 132 1.71 0.84 -11.98
CA LYS A 132 2.89 1.60 -12.41
C LYS A 132 4.13 1.14 -11.66
N LEU A 133 5.25 1.05 -12.37
CA LEU A 133 6.53 0.56 -11.83
C LEU A 133 7.50 1.67 -11.44
N GLY A 134 7.19 2.93 -11.72
CA GLY A 134 8.10 4.04 -11.41
C GLY A 134 8.26 4.22 -9.90
N GLY A 135 9.50 4.33 -9.45
CA GLY A 135 9.87 4.44 -8.04
C GLY A 135 9.79 3.14 -7.24
N SER A 136 9.47 2.00 -7.89
CA SER A 136 9.36 0.71 -7.20
C SER A 136 10.73 0.13 -6.84
N ALA A 137 10.74 -0.77 -5.85
CA ALA A 137 11.92 -1.58 -5.52
C ALA A 137 12.40 -2.39 -6.72
N PHE A 138 11.48 -2.89 -7.56
CA PHE A 138 11.81 -3.57 -8.80
C PHE A 138 12.63 -2.69 -9.75
N ALA A 139 12.19 -1.45 -10.02
CA ALA A 139 12.94 -0.52 -10.86
C ALA A 139 14.33 -0.24 -10.27
N GLN A 140 14.42 -0.11 -8.94
CA GLN A 140 15.68 0.12 -8.23
C GLN A 140 16.66 -1.05 -8.39
N THR A 141 16.20 -2.31 -8.36
CA THR A 141 17.07 -3.49 -8.58
C THR A 141 17.67 -3.50 -9.99
N LEU A 142 17.03 -2.85 -10.94
CA LEU A 142 17.52 -2.68 -12.31
C LEU A 142 18.38 -1.43 -12.51
N GLY A 143 18.67 -0.69 -11.42
CA GLY A 143 19.39 0.59 -11.51
C GLY A 143 18.58 1.68 -12.21
N ALA A 144 17.26 1.54 -12.29
CA ALA A 144 16.34 2.46 -12.95
C ALA A 144 15.41 3.13 -11.94
N LEU A 145 14.87 4.30 -12.30
CA LEU A 145 13.86 5.00 -11.51
C LEU A 145 12.46 4.80 -12.09
N GLY A 146 12.35 4.71 -13.41
CA GLY A 146 11.09 4.72 -14.14
C GLY A 146 10.55 6.14 -14.38
N ALA A 147 9.53 6.25 -15.21
CA ALA A 147 8.95 7.53 -15.62
C ALA A 147 7.60 7.83 -14.95
N GLU A 148 6.83 6.80 -14.64
CA GLU A 148 5.47 6.95 -14.12
C GLU A 148 5.35 6.32 -12.72
N ALA A 149 5.10 7.17 -11.73
CA ALA A 149 4.86 6.75 -10.35
C ALA A 149 3.37 6.54 -10.09
N PRO A 150 2.98 5.54 -9.26
CA PRO A 150 1.62 5.38 -8.79
C PRO A 150 1.22 6.54 -7.87
N THR A 151 -0.09 6.70 -7.66
CA THR A 151 -0.66 7.62 -6.69
C THR A 151 -2.05 7.15 -6.26
N VAL A 152 -2.69 7.88 -5.34
CA VAL A 152 -4.11 7.74 -5.07
C VAL A 152 -4.85 8.78 -5.92
N THR A 153 -5.72 8.33 -6.81
CA THR A 153 -6.46 9.21 -7.75
C THR A 153 -7.81 9.66 -7.22
N ASP A 154 -8.36 8.96 -6.23
CA ASP A 154 -9.66 9.24 -5.62
C ASP A 154 -9.59 9.10 -4.09
N ALA A 155 -9.43 10.23 -3.40
CA ALA A 155 -9.40 10.28 -1.94
C ALA A 155 -10.70 9.79 -1.30
N LYS A 156 -11.85 10.06 -1.93
CA LYS A 156 -13.16 9.59 -1.43
C LYS A 156 -13.29 8.07 -1.56
N GLY A 157 -12.85 7.53 -2.69
CA GLY A 157 -12.77 6.08 -2.90
C GLY A 157 -11.83 5.41 -1.89
N PHE A 158 -10.69 6.04 -1.59
CA PHE A 158 -9.76 5.58 -0.56
C PHE A 158 -10.44 5.49 0.81
N VAL A 159 -11.10 6.54 1.29
CA VAL A 159 -11.83 6.56 2.57
C VAL A 159 -12.89 5.46 2.60
N ASN A 160 -13.66 5.33 1.52
CA ASN A 160 -14.73 4.34 1.43
C ASN A 160 -14.18 2.90 1.49
N THR A 161 -13.04 2.65 0.81
CA THR A 161 -12.34 1.36 0.86
C THR A 161 -11.81 1.09 2.27
N PHE A 162 -11.16 2.09 2.90
CA PHE A 162 -10.65 2.00 4.25
C PHE A 162 -11.74 1.63 5.26
N ASP A 163 -12.83 2.39 5.28
CA ASP A 163 -13.95 2.17 6.21
C ASP A 163 -14.68 0.84 5.96
N THR A 164 -14.71 0.39 4.71
CA THR A 164 -15.28 -0.92 4.39
C THR A 164 -14.41 -2.05 4.92
N VAL A 165 -13.09 -1.97 4.74
CA VAL A 165 -12.14 -2.94 5.31
C VAL A 165 -12.23 -2.91 6.84
N GLN A 166 -12.30 -1.74 7.48
CA GLN A 166 -12.48 -1.61 8.93
C GLN A 166 -13.73 -2.35 9.45
N LYS A 167 -14.85 -2.25 8.72
CA LYS A 167 -16.08 -3.00 9.04
C LYS A 167 -15.88 -4.52 8.91
N LEU A 168 -15.14 -4.96 7.88
CA LEU A 168 -14.83 -6.38 7.69
C LEU A 168 -13.93 -6.91 8.82
N VAL A 169 -12.92 -6.15 9.23
CA VAL A 169 -12.03 -6.47 10.37
C VAL A 169 -12.81 -6.57 11.66
N ALA A 170 -13.61 -5.55 11.99
CA ALA A 170 -14.40 -5.50 13.22
C ALA A 170 -15.38 -6.68 13.34
N LYS A 171 -15.93 -7.15 12.19
CA LYS A 171 -16.84 -8.30 12.09
C LYS A 171 -16.13 -9.66 11.97
N LYS A 172 -14.78 -9.68 12.02
CA LYS A 172 -13.97 -10.90 11.84
C LYS A 172 -14.28 -11.64 10.53
N MET A 173 -14.47 -10.88 9.45
CA MET A 173 -14.76 -11.45 8.13
C MET A 173 -13.48 -11.89 7.40
N LEU A 174 -12.32 -11.34 7.75
CA LEU A 174 -11.02 -11.65 7.19
C LEU A 174 -10.23 -12.58 8.12
N LEU A 175 -9.42 -13.46 7.54
CA LEU A 175 -8.55 -14.42 8.24
C LEU A 175 -7.14 -13.84 8.46
N ALA A 176 -6.61 -13.17 7.45
CA ALA A 176 -5.31 -12.52 7.43
C ALA A 176 -5.38 -11.34 6.46
N ALA A 177 -4.49 -10.37 6.62
CA ALA A 177 -4.31 -9.29 5.66
C ALA A 177 -2.91 -8.68 5.76
N HIS A 178 -2.40 -8.18 4.62
CA HIS A 178 -1.13 -7.47 4.50
C HIS A 178 -1.27 -6.38 3.43
N ASP A 179 -0.75 -5.20 3.69
CA ASP A 179 -0.69 -4.12 2.71
C ASP A 179 0.32 -4.43 1.58
N VAL A 180 0.05 -3.88 0.42
CA VAL A 180 1.00 -3.91 -0.70
C VAL A 180 1.89 -2.68 -0.57
N SER A 181 3.18 -2.89 -0.37
CA SER A 181 4.19 -1.85 -0.21
C SER A 181 5.44 -2.14 -1.05
N ALA A 182 6.64 -1.89 -0.55
CA ALA A 182 7.89 -2.11 -1.27
C ALA A 182 8.02 -3.54 -1.80
N GLY A 183 8.26 -3.69 -3.10
CA GLY A 183 8.37 -4.97 -3.79
C GLY A 183 7.05 -5.49 -4.40
N GLY A 184 5.94 -4.80 -4.16
CA GLY A 184 4.64 -5.06 -4.78
C GLY A 184 3.94 -6.34 -4.30
N LEU A 185 2.96 -6.79 -5.10
CA LEU A 185 2.10 -7.92 -4.77
C LEU A 185 2.88 -9.21 -4.48
N VAL A 186 3.90 -9.51 -5.26
CA VAL A 186 4.66 -10.76 -5.08
C VAL A 186 5.36 -10.79 -3.73
N THR A 187 5.96 -9.69 -3.30
CA THR A 187 6.62 -9.57 -1.99
C THR A 187 5.61 -9.73 -0.87
N THR A 188 4.48 -9.04 -0.95
CA THR A 188 3.38 -9.17 0.02
C THR A 188 2.93 -10.62 0.19
N LEU A 189 2.72 -11.36 -0.91
CA LEU A 189 2.31 -12.77 -0.86
C LEU A 189 3.38 -13.67 -0.23
N LEU A 190 4.66 -13.44 -0.55
CA LEU A 190 5.77 -14.18 0.05
C LEU A 190 5.87 -13.90 1.55
N GLU A 191 5.74 -12.66 1.98
CA GLU A 191 5.76 -12.27 3.40
C GLU A 191 4.59 -12.90 4.17
N MET A 192 3.40 -12.94 3.57
CA MET A 192 2.24 -13.63 4.15
C MET A 192 2.47 -15.15 4.29
N ALA A 193 3.31 -15.75 3.43
CA ALA A 193 3.63 -17.17 3.45
C ALA A 193 4.83 -17.54 4.34
N PHE A 194 5.72 -16.60 4.68
CA PHE A 194 6.99 -16.91 5.36
C PHE A 194 6.81 -17.61 6.71
N ALA A 195 5.87 -17.14 7.52
CA ALA A 195 5.62 -17.71 8.84
C ALA A 195 4.75 -18.97 8.79
N ASN A 196 4.11 -19.27 7.67
CA ASN A 196 3.40 -20.52 7.45
C ASN A 196 4.36 -21.53 6.83
N THR A 197 4.82 -22.51 7.59
CA THR A 197 5.77 -23.53 7.13
C THR A 197 5.13 -24.63 6.29
N ALA A 198 3.81 -24.69 6.25
CA ALA A 198 3.02 -25.66 5.48
C ALA A 198 2.21 -24.95 4.40
N GLY A 199 2.38 -25.37 3.14
CA GLY A 199 1.65 -24.84 2.01
C GLY A 199 2.27 -23.60 1.36
N GLY A 200 1.70 -23.22 0.23
CA GLY A 200 2.08 -22.10 -0.61
C GLY A 200 0.86 -21.35 -1.12
N ILE A 201 0.99 -20.77 -2.31
CA ILE A 201 -0.03 -19.91 -2.91
C ILE A 201 -0.18 -20.25 -4.39
N GLU A 202 -1.40 -20.41 -4.84
CA GLU A 202 -1.76 -20.42 -6.25
C GLU A 202 -2.38 -19.06 -6.58
N LEU A 203 -1.64 -18.26 -7.36
CA LEU A 203 -2.02 -16.91 -7.80
C LEU A 203 -2.63 -16.98 -9.19
N ASN A 204 -3.74 -16.31 -9.42
CA ASN A 204 -4.33 -16.04 -10.73
C ASN A 204 -4.37 -14.53 -10.98
N THR A 205 -3.66 -14.08 -11.99
CA THR A 205 -3.51 -12.67 -12.32
C THR A 205 -4.45 -12.18 -13.41
N ASP A 206 -5.21 -13.05 -14.07
CA ASP A 206 -6.09 -12.68 -15.18
C ASP A 206 -7.20 -11.72 -14.76
N ALA A 207 -7.59 -11.74 -13.47
CA ALA A 207 -8.59 -10.84 -12.93
C ALA A 207 -8.20 -9.34 -12.98
N PHE A 208 -6.91 -9.03 -13.09
CA PHE A 208 -6.45 -7.63 -13.16
C PHE A 208 -6.76 -6.97 -14.51
N GLY A 209 -6.91 -7.75 -15.59
CA GLY A 209 -7.09 -7.21 -16.95
C GLY A 209 -5.86 -6.43 -17.45
N GLU A 210 -4.68 -6.72 -16.90
CA GLU A 210 -3.37 -6.19 -17.29
C GLU A 210 -2.57 -7.36 -17.88
N ASP A 211 -2.02 -7.17 -19.08
CA ASP A 211 -1.25 -8.21 -19.78
C ASP A 211 0.22 -8.27 -19.31
N ASP A 212 0.72 -7.19 -18.70
CA ASP A 212 2.09 -7.12 -18.21
C ASP A 212 2.19 -7.71 -16.79
N LEU A 213 2.60 -8.97 -16.71
CA LEU A 213 2.79 -9.68 -15.46
C LEU A 213 3.77 -8.96 -14.51
N VAL A 214 4.79 -8.26 -15.04
CA VAL A 214 5.75 -7.52 -14.21
C VAL A 214 5.05 -6.37 -13.51
N LYS A 215 4.16 -5.65 -14.18
CA LYS A 215 3.35 -4.62 -13.55
C LYS A 215 2.46 -5.19 -12.44
N ILE A 216 1.79 -6.32 -12.70
CA ILE A 216 0.90 -6.93 -11.70
C ILE A 216 1.69 -7.32 -10.45
N LEU A 217 2.86 -7.95 -10.62
CA LEU A 217 3.62 -8.50 -9.52
C LEU A 217 4.40 -7.46 -8.72
N PHE A 218 4.92 -6.42 -9.38
CA PHE A 218 5.91 -5.51 -8.80
C PHE A 218 5.46 -4.05 -8.69
N SER A 219 4.23 -3.70 -9.12
CA SER A 219 3.70 -2.37 -8.85
C SER A 219 3.42 -2.19 -7.36
N GLU A 220 3.76 -1.02 -6.85
CA GLU A 220 3.61 -0.65 -5.44
C GLU A 220 2.40 0.29 -5.24
N ASN A 221 1.34 0.09 -6.04
CA ASN A 221 0.10 0.82 -5.85
C ASN A 221 -0.51 0.47 -4.48
N PRO A 222 -1.01 1.47 -3.71
CA PRO A 222 -1.65 1.21 -2.42
C PRO A 222 -2.78 0.20 -2.53
N ALA A 223 -2.65 -0.93 -1.85
CA ALA A 223 -3.62 -2.02 -1.86
C ALA A 223 -3.50 -2.87 -0.59
N LEU A 224 -4.45 -3.76 -0.39
CA LEU A 224 -4.45 -4.75 0.67
C LEU A 224 -4.65 -6.13 0.07
N VAL A 225 -3.79 -7.08 0.42
CA VAL A 225 -4.04 -8.50 0.21
C VAL A 225 -4.77 -9.03 1.43
N ALA A 226 -5.94 -9.65 1.24
CA ALA A 226 -6.74 -10.21 2.32
C ALA A 226 -7.09 -11.67 2.05
N GLN A 227 -7.05 -12.49 3.10
CA GLN A 227 -7.51 -13.88 3.06
C GLN A 227 -8.92 -13.97 3.62
N VAL A 228 -9.84 -14.56 2.89
CA VAL A 228 -11.26 -14.72 3.25
C VAL A 228 -11.63 -16.18 3.26
N ASP A 229 -12.22 -16.66 4.37
CA ASP A 229 -12.78 -18.00 4.50
C ASP A 229 -13.81 -18.29 3.39
N ALA A 230 -13.74 -19.46 2.74
CA ALA A 230 -14.64 -19.82 1.64
C ALA A 230 -16.13 -19.65 1.99
N SER A 231 -16.52 -19.90 3.24
CA SER A 231 -17.90 -19.72 3.74
C SER A 231 -18.33 -18.23 3.85
N LYS A 232 -17.41 -17.30 3.77
CA LYS A 232 -17.65 -15.86 3.92
C LYS A 232 -17.49 -15.05 2.63
N VAL A 233 -16.97 -15.67 1.56
CA VAL A 233 -16.68 -15.01 0.26
C VAL A 233 -17.89 -14.21 -0.23
N ALA A 234 -19.06 -14.82 -0.34
CA ALA A 234 -20.26 -14.14 -0.85
C ALA A 234 -20.66 -12.88 -0.03
N LYS A 235 -20.44 -12.91 1.29
CA LYS A 235 -20.75 -11.76 2.17
C LYS A 235 -19.71 -10.65 2.05
N VAL A 236 -18.44 -11.02 1.84
CA VAL A 236 -17.37 -10.06 1.62
C VAL A 236 -17.54 -9.39 0.27
N ASP A 237 -17.83 -10.15 -0.79
CA ASP A 237 -18.13 -9.64 -2.12
C ASP A 237 -19.31 -8.67 -2.11
N GLU A 238 -20.40 -9.03 -1.43
CA GLU A 238 -21.55 -8.14 -1.27
C GLU A 238 -21.17 -6.81 -0.58
N ALA A 239 -20.38 -6.90 0.49
CA ALA A 239 -19.98 -5.72 1.24
C ALA A 239 -19.06 -4.79 0.42
N LEU A 240 -18.07 -5.33 -0.28
CA LEU A 240 -17.15 -4.58 -1.13
C LEU A 240 -17.88 -3.98 -2.35
N SER A 241 -18.68 -4.78 -3.05
CA SER A 241 -19.44 -4.35 -4.23
C SER A 241 -20.46 -3.26 -3.88
N LYS A 242 -21.22 -3.43 -2.79
CA LYS A 242 -22.18 -2.43 -2.31
C LYS A 242 -21.54 -1.09 -1.95
N ALA A 243 -20.32 -1.14 -1.46
CA ALA A 243 -19.52 0.04 -1.16
C ALA A 243 -18.80 0.62 -2.39
N GLY A 244 -18.89 0.00 -3.57
CA GLY A 244 -18.19 0.44 -4.77
C GLY A 244 -16.67 0.30 -4.68
N VAL A 245 -16.18 -0.62 -3.84
CA VAL A 245 -14.75 -0.90 -3.69
C VAL A 245 -14.27 -1.76 -4.86
N LYS A 246 -13.14 -1.38 -5.44
CA LYS A 246 -12.49 -2.16 -6.49
C LYS A 246 -11.66 -3.28 -5.86
N TYR A 247 -11.94 -4.52 -6.23
CA TYR A 247 -11.22 -5.69 -5.72
C TYR A 247 -11.14 -6.81 -6.75
N TYR A 248 -10.23 -7.73 -6.52
CA TYR A 248 -10.03 -8.91 -7.37
C TYR A 248 -9.85 -10.15 -6.51
N HIS A 249 -10.40 -11.29 -6.94
CA HIS A 249 -10.05 -12.60 -6.44
C HIS A 249 -8.74 -13.01 -7.14
N ILE A 250 -7.67 -13.11 -6.40
CA ILE A 250 -6.33 -13.32 -6.97
C ILE A 250 -5.78 -14.71 -6.75
N GLY A 251 -6.54 -15.62 -6.14
CA GLY A 251 -6.10 -17.00 -5.93
C GLY A 251 -6.45 -17.56 -4.57
N ALA A 252 -5.70 -18.56 -4.14
CA ALA A 252 -5.92 -19.28 -2.87
C ALA A 252 -4.62 -19.84 -2.31
N PRO A 253 -4.56 -20.15 -0.99
CA PRO A 253 -3.52 -21.01 -0.45
C PRO A 253 -3.58 -22.41 -1.05
N CYS A 254 -2.43 -23.06 -1.25
CA CYS A 254 -2.31 -24.44 -1.72
C CYS A 254 -1.48 -25.28 -0.76
N GLU A 255 -1.54 -26.61 -0.90
CA GLU A 255 -0.84 -27.55 0.00
C GLU A 255 0.67 -27.59 -0.25
N GLU A 256 1.10 -27.44 -1.50
CA GLU A 256 2.50 -27.42 -1.85
C GLU A 256 3.16 -26.10 -1.43
N ARG A 257 4.38 -26.17 -0.91
CA ARG A 257 5.14 -24.96 -0.52
C ARG A 257 5.78 -24.29 -1.74
N THR A 258 4.95 -23.79 -2.60
CA THR A 258 5.31 -23.13 -3.86
C THR A 258 4.48 -21.84 -4.05
N LEU A 259 4.97 -20.95 -4.86
CA LEU A 259 4.19 -19.86 -5.44
C LEU A 259 3.96 -20.22 -6.91
N ILE A 260 2.73 -20.62 -7.23
CA ILE A 260 2.29 -20.92 -8.60
C ILE A 260 1.62 -19.67 -9.14
N ILE A 261 2.01 -19.23 -10.34
CA ILE A 261 1.44 -18.04 -10.98
C ILE A 261 0.78 -18.43 -12.29
N ASN A 262 -0.54 -18.27 -12.35
CA ASN A 262 -1.35 -18.46 -13.56
C ASN A 262 -1.59 -17.09 -14.20
N HIS A 263 -1.18 -16.93 -15.46
CA HIS A 263 -1.30 -15.69 -16.23
C HIS A 263 -1.48 -15.98 -17.71
N GLY A 264 -2.53 -15.45 -18.34
CA GLY A 264 -2.80 -15.57 -19.77
C GLY A 264 -2.87 -17.01 -20.25
N GLY A 265 -3.42 -17.93 -19.44
CA GLY A 265 -3.49 -19.35 -19.73
C GLY A 265 -2.17 -20.12 -19.59
N SER A 266 -1.11 -19.47 -19.10
CA SER A 266 0.19 -20.09 -18.80
C SER A 266 0.41 -20.19 -17.30
N GLN A 267 1.00 -21.30 -16.83
CA GLN A 267 1.41 -21.51 -15.45
C GLN A 267 2.92 -21.35 -15.34
N ARG A 268 3.38 -20.70 -14.30
CA ARG A 268 4.79 -20.46 -13.98
C ARG A 268 5.10 -20.78 -12.53
#